data_1b87c755fb53864d97c0f1cf05f9012e
#
_entry.id   1b87c755fb53864d97c0f1cf05f9012e
#
_cell.length_a   1.000
_cell.length_b   1.000
_cell.length_c   1.000
_cell.angle_alpha   90.00
_cell.angle_beta   90.00
_cell.angle_gamma   90.00
#
_symmetry.space_group_name_H-M   'P 1'
#
loop_
_entity.id
_entity.type
_entity.pdbx_description
1 polymer ?
#
loop_
_entity_poly.entity_id
_entity_poly.type
_entity_poly.pdbx_seq_one_letter_code
_entity_poly.pdbx_strand_id
1 'polypeptide(L)'
;ALPEGMELDLGAVAKGWTGDRLMELFREAGAASAIVELGGNVQALGARPDGSPWRVAVQAPEGGYAGALEIADKAVITSGGYQRYFEQDGVTYCHIIDPATGRPARTGLASVTIVADRGVRGDGLSTALFVMGRERAEAYWREHPGFDFILLGEDGTAAITEGLEDCFSLCGAWEDRPLEIIRK
;
A
#
# COMPACT_ATOMS: atom_id res chain seq x y z
N ALA A 1 -14.96 -1.14 26.55
CA ALA A 1 -16.14 -0.31 26.24
C ALA A 1 -15.65 1.02 25.68
N LEU A 2 -16.31 1.53 24.65
CA LEU A 2 -16.06 2.88 24.12
C LEU A 2 -16.75 3.90 25.01
N PRO A 3 -16.16 5.09 25.24
CA PRO A 3 -16.85 6.21 25.86
C PRO A 3 -18.11 6.61 25.08
N GLU A 4 -19.07 7.25 25.77
CA GLU A 4 -20.28 7.75 25.13
C GLU A 4 -19.96 8.78 24.02
N GLY A 5 -20.57 8.62 22.87
CA GLY A 5 -20.34 9.49 21.69
C GLY A 5 -19.09 9.16 20.87
N MET A 6 -18.32 8.12 21.23
CA MET A 6 -17.23 7.62 20.41
C MET A 6 -17.69 6.47 19.50
N GLU A 7 -17.20 6.52 18.26
CA GLU A 7 -17.37 5.46 17.27
C GLU A 7 -16.00 4.88 16.89
N LEU A 8 -15.98 3.61 16.50
CA LEU A 8 -14.77 2.92 16.00
C LEU A 8 -14.96 2.62 14.53
N ASP A 9 -14.10 3.18 13.69
CA ASP A 9 -14.00 2.86 12.27
C ASP A 9 -12.82 1.92 12.03
N LEU A 10 -13.07 0.79 11.38
CA LEU A 10 -12.06 -0.23 11.05
C LEU A 10 -11.62 -0.16 9.57
N GLY A 11 -11.99 0.89 8.84
CA GLY A 11 -11.72 1.03 7.41
C GLY A 11 -10.25 0.91 7.02
N ALA A 12 -9.35 1.31 7.91
CA ALA A 12 -7.90 1.25 7.68
C ALA A 12 -7.26 -0.13 7.93
N VAL A 13 -8.02 -1.15 8.39
CA VAL A 13 -7.47 -2.48 8.70
C VAL A 13 -8.38 -3.64 8.29
N ALA A 14 -9.66 -3.37 8.00
CA ALA A 14 -10.64 -4.42 7.78
C ALA A 14 -10.38 -5.24 6.51
N LYS A 15 -9.97 -4.61 5.43
CA LYS A 15 -9.66 -5.30 4.17
C LYS A 15 -8.42 -6.18 4.31
N GLY A 16 -7.37 -5.64 4.92
CA GLY A 16 -6.14 -6.38 5.19
C GLY A 16 -6.38 -7.60 6.08
N TRP A 17 -7.15 -7.44 7.16
CA TRP A 17 -7.55 -8.54 8.03
C TRP A 17 -8.40 -9.59 7.30
N THR A 18 -9.36 -9.16 6.47
CA THR A 18 -10.20 -10.07 5.68
C THR A 18 -9.36 -10.89 4.71
N GLY A 19 -8.41 -10.26 4.02
CA GLY A 19 -7.48 -10.95 3.13
C GLY A 19 -6.63 -11.98 3.88
N ASP A 20 -6.10 -11.64 5.07
CA ASP A 20 -5.36 -12.58 5.92
C ASP A 20 -6.21 -13.82 6.26
N ARG A 21 -7.48 -13.62 6.63
CA ARG A 21 -8.40 -14.74 6.92
C ARG A 21 -8.69 -15.60 5.68
N LEU A 22 -8.82 -14.99 4.51
CA LEU A 22 -8.99 -15.74 3.26
C LEU A 22 -7.74 -16.57 2.93
N MET A 23 -6.54 -16.01 3.11
CA MET A 23 -5.29 -16.76 2.92
C MET A 23 -5.16 -17.95 3.89
N GLU A 24 -5.58 -17.78 5.14
CA GLU A 24 -5.62 -18.86 6.13
C GLU A 24 -6.61 -19.98 5.69
N LEU A 25 -7.83 -19.60 5.30
CA LEU A 25 -8.85 -20.57 4.82
C LEU A 25 -8.40 -21.32 3.56
N PHE A 26 -7.73 -20.65 2.62
CA PHE A 26 -7.18 -21.32 1.44
C PHE A 26 -6.08 -22.33 1.79
N ARG A 27 -5.19 -22.00 2.73
CA ARG A 27 -4.17 -22.95 3.23
C ARG A 27 -4.82 -24.15 3.92
N GLU A 28 -5.81 -23.92 4.77
CA GLU A 28 -6.57 -24.98 5.45
C GLU A 28 -7.31 -25.90 4.45
N ALA A 29 -7.79 -25.33 3.34
CA ALA A 29 -8.41 -26.08 2.24
C ALA A 29 -7.41 -26.80 1.32
N GLY A 30 -6.09 -26.69 1.60
CA GLY A 30 -5.04 -27.33 0.80
C GLY A 30 -4.63 -26.58 -0.47
N ALA A 31 -5.04 -25.33 -0.64
CA ALA A 31 -4.60 -24.52 -1.77
C ALA A 31 -3.11 -24.13 -1.61
N ALA A 32 -2.32 -24.37 -2.65
CA ALA A 32 -0.91 -23.99 -2.72
C ALA A 32 -0.69 -22.68 -3.48
N SER A 33 -1.70 -22.19 -4.19
CA SER A 33 -1.61 -21.00 -5.05
C SER A 33 -2.97 -20.31 -5.06
N ALA A 34 -3.01 -19.04 -4.69
CA ALA A 34 -4.19 -18.19 -4.75
C ALA A 34 -3.81 -16.71 -4.77
N ILE A 35 -4.68 -15.88 -5.32
CA ILE A 35 -4.60 -14.43 -5.22
C ILE A 35 -5.98 -13.85 -4.93
N VAL A 36 -6.05 -12.88 -4.05
CA VAL A 36 -7.27 -12.16 -3.69
C VAL A 36 -7.04 -10.67 -3.87
N GLU A 37 -8.02 -10.00 -4.43
CA GLU A 37 -8.07 -8.55 -4.56
C GLU A 37 -9.32 -8.03 -3.86
N LEU A 38 -9.16 -7.13 -2.90
CA LEU A 38 -10.22 -6.55 -2.09
C LEU A 38 -10.17 -5.01 -2.19
N GLY A 39 -10.65 -4.46 -3.32
CA GLY A 39 -10.72 -3.02 -3.53
C GLY A 39 -9.34 -2.34 -3.41
N GLY A 40 -8.35 -2.85 -4.14
CA GLY A 40 -6.96 -2.38 -4.17
C GLY A 40 -6.02 -3.02 -3.16
N ASN A 41 -6.53 -3.86 -2.24
CA ASN A 41 -5.69 -4.67 -1.35
C ASN A 41 -5.49 -6.06 -1.95
N VAL A 42 -4.29 -6.34 -2.43
CA VAL A 42 -3.93 -7.62 -3.05
C VAL A 42 -3.18 -8.49 -2.05
N GLN A 43 -3.55 -9.76 -1.96
CA GLN A 43 -2.78 -10.76 -1.19
C GLN A 43 -2.61 -12.02 -2.03
N ALA A 44 -1.41 -12.57 -2.03
CA ALA A 44 -1.05 -13.78 -2.75
C ALA A 44 -0.63 -14.89 -1.77
N LEU A 45 -1.09 -16.10 -2.07
CA LEU A 45 -0.65 -17.35 -1.47
C LEU A 45 0.21 -18.09 -2.47
N GLY A 46 1.43 -18.42 -2.09
CA GLY A 46 2.39 -19.12 -2.95
C GLY A 46 2.71 -18.35 -4.22
N ALA A 47 3.29 -19.06 -5.18
CA ALA A 47 3.49 -18.59 -6.54
C ALA A 47 2.32 -19.01 -7.44
N ARG A 48 2.32 -18.57 -8.70
CA ARG A 48 1.38 -19.03 -9.73
C ARG A 48 1.53 -20.54 -9.97
N PRO A 49 0.50 -21.21 -10.54
CA PRO A 49 0.57 -22.66 -10.80
C PRO A 49 1.72 -23.09 -11.73
N ASP A 50 2.24 -22.19 -12.54
CA ASP A 50 3.41 -22.42 -13.41
C ASP A 50 4.76 -22.21 -12.70
N GLY A 51 4.75 -21.86 -11.40
CA GLY A 51 5.93 -21.61 -10.57
C GLY A 51 6.46 -20.17 -10.66
N SER A 52 5.93 -19.33 -11.54
CA SER A 52 6.32 -17.93 -11.64
C SER A 52 5.71 -17.09 -10.50
N PRO A 53 6.31 -15.96 -10.11
CA PRO A 53 5.71 -15.05 -9.13
C PRO A 53 4.41 -14.45 -9.64
N TRP A 54 3.55 -14.05 -8.72
CA TRP A 54 2.40 -13.21 -9.01
C TRP A 54 2.85 -11.81 -9.37
N ARG A 55 2.30 -11.26 -10.46
CA ARG A 55 2.59 -9.90 -10.88
C ARG A 55 1.46 -8.97 -10.48
N VAL A 56 1.74 -8.04 -9.56
CA VAL A 56 0.78 -7.08 -9.01
C VAL A 56 1.14 -5.68 -9.49
N ALA A 57 0.19 -5.03 -10.14
CA ALA A 57 0.38 -3.66 -10.65
C ALA A 57 0.17 -2.62 -9.53
N VAL A 58 0.99 -1.59 -9.53
CA VAL A 58 0.86 -0.39 -8.69
C VAL A 58 0.22 0.71 -9.55
N GLN A 59 -0.93 1.20 -9.11
CA GLN A 59 -1.69 2.21 -9.82
C GLN A 59 -0.98 3.57 -9.81
N ALA A 60 -0.97 4.26 -10.93
CA ALA A 60 -0.51 5.64 -11.04
C ALA A 60 -1.60 6.62 -10.59
N PRO A 61 -1.24 7.76 -9.97
CA PRO A 61 -2.21 8.77 -9.53
C PRO A 61 -3.07 9.33 -10.66
N GLU A 62 -2.49 9.50 -11.83
CA GLU A 62 -3.12 10.02 -13.04
C GLU A 62 -3.91 8.97 -13.84
N GLY A 63 -3.95 7.73 -13.36
CA GLY A 63 -4.56 6.59 -14.04
C GLY A 63 -3.54 5.69 -14.75
N GLY A 64 -3.94 4.45 -15.03
CA GLY A 64 -3.02 3.43 -15.51
C GLY A 64 -2.12 2.91 -14.39
N TYR A 65 -0.89 2.48 -14.73
CA TYR A 65 0.03 1.85 -13.79
C TYR A 65 1.38 2.58 -13.76
N ALA A 66 1.91 2.76 -12.55
CA ALA A 66 3.24 3.32 -12.31
C ALA A 66 4.32 2.24 -12.30
N GLY A 67 3.97 1.03 -11.90
CA GLY A 67 4.92 -0.07 -11.82
C GLY A 67 4.24 -1.41 -11.58
N ALA A 68 5.05 -2.45 -11.50
CA ALA A 68 4.62 -3.81 -11.18
C ALA A 68 5.59 -4.48 -10.20
N LEU A 69 5.02 -5.24 -9.26
CA LEU A 69 5.71 -6.08 -8.29
C LEU A 69 5.58 -7.55 -8.66
N GLU A 70 6.67 -8.30 -8.52
CA GLU A 70 6.68 -9.76 -8.57
C GLU A 70 6.74 -10.29 -7.14
N ILE A 71 5.69 -11.01 -6.71
CA ILE A 71 5.51 -11.46 -5.33
C ILE A 71 5.11 -12.94 -5.23
N ALA A 72 5.45 -13.55 -4.09
CA ALA A 72 4.89 -14.80 -3.61
C ALA A 72 4.70 -14.69 -2.09
N ASP A 73 3.59 -15.22 -1.56
CA ASP A 73 3.25 -15.17 -0.11
C ASP A 73 3.32 -13.77 0.52
N LYS A 74 2.86 -12.75 -0.20
CA LYS A 74 2.88 -11.35 0.26
C LYS A 74 1.54 -10.66 0.09
N ALA A 75 1.34 -9.64 0.90
CA ALA A 75 0.31 -8.64 0.73
C ALA A 75 0.90 -7.37 0.11
N VAL A 76 0.20 -6.78 -0.87
CA VAL A 76 0.50 -5.51 -1.52
C VAL A 76 -0.70 -4.61 -1.32
N ILE A 77 -0.55 -3.57 -0.52
CA ILE A 77 -1.67 -2.75 -0.07
C ILE A 77 -1.34 -1.27 -0.23
N THR A 78 -2.22 -0.56 -0.94
CA THR A 78 -2.01 0.84 -1.29
C THR A 78 -3.04 1.74 -0.63
N SER A 79 -2.56 2.81 0.00
CA SER A 79 -3.35 3.99 0.38
C SER A 79 -2.94 5.16 -0.50
N GLY A 80 -3.92 5.86 -1.08
CA GLY A 80 -3.66 6.99 -1.96
C GLY A 80 -4.75 8.07 -1.87
N GLY A 81 -4.34 9.32 -1.95
CA GLY A 81 -5.21 10.49 -1.87
C GLY A 81 -6.18 10.60 -3.04
N TYR A 82 -5.85 9.98 -4.17
CA TYR A 82 -6.65 10.01 -5.41
C TYR A 82 -7.76 8.96 -5.48
N GLN A 83 -7.82 8.00 -4.55
CA GLN A 83 -8.81 6.91 -4.58
C GLN A 83 -10.21 7.37 -4.18
N ARG A 84 -10.29 8.24 -3.16
CA ARG A 84 -11.54 8.82 -2.67
C ARG A 84 -11.28 10.25 -2.26
N TYR A 85 -11.82 11.19 -3.01
CA TYR A 85 -11.68 12.61 -2.74
C TYR A 85 -12.92 13.37 -3.23
N PHE A 86 -13.06 14.60 -2.78
CA PHE A 86 -13.95 15.58 -3.38
C PHE A 86 -13.18 16.88 -3.60
N GLU A 87 -13.68 17.70 -4.50
CA GLU A 87 -13.13 19.03 -4.77
C GLU A 87 -14.10 20.10 -4.32
N GLN A 88 -13.60 21.12 -3.63
CA GLN A 88 -14.36 22.30 -3.26
C GLN A 88 -13.46 23.54 -3.37
N ASP A 89 -13.92 24.57 -4.06
CA ASP A 89 -13.20 25.85 -4.27
C ASP A 89 -11.76 25.66 -4.81
N GLY A 90 -11.56 24.69 -5.73
CA GLY A 90 -10.27 24.36 -6.32
C GLY A 90 -9.31 23.62 -5.39
N VAL A 91 -9.81 23.15 -4.25
CA VAL A 91 -9.03 22.37 -3.27
C VAL A 91 -9.51 20.93 -3.23
N THR A 92 -8.58 19.97 -3.39
CA THR A 92 -8.86 18.54 -3.26
C THR A 92 -8.80 18.10 -1.79
N TYR A 93 -9.81 17.36 -1.36
CA TYR A 93 -9.93 16.82 -0.01
C TYR A 93 -9.99 15.29 -0.09
N CYS A 94 -8.91 14.62 0.25
CA CYS A 94 -8.88 13.16 0.32
C CYS A 94 -9.53 12.65 1.62
N HIS A 95 -9.91 11.37 1.61
CA HIS A 95 -10.56 10.71 2.75
C HIS A 95 -9.60 10.35 3.90
N ILE A 96 -8.29 10.45 3.69
CA ILE A 96 -7.27 10.12 4.70
C ILE A 96 -7.07 11.35 5.58
N ILE A 97 -7.47 11.23 6.84
CA ILE A 97 -7.43 12.33 7.80
C ILE A 97 -6.18 12.23 8.67
N ASP A 98 -5.48 13.34 8.82
CA ASP A 98 -4.41 13.49 9.80
C ASP A 98 -5.03 13.70 11.19
N PRO A 99 -4.82 12.76 12.14
CA PRO A 99 -5.41 12.84 13.47
C PRO A 99 -4.90 14.02 14.31
N ALA A 100 -3.73 14.57 13.99
CA ALA A 100 -3.20 15.74 14.71
C ALA A 100 -3.94 17.04 14.35
N THR A 101 -4.48 17.12 13.13
CA THR A 101 -5.12 18.33 12.62
C THR A 101 -6.62 18.20 12.45
N GLY A 102 -7.14 16.95 12.36
CA GLY A 102 -8.53 16.63 12.00
C GLY A 102 -8.87 17.01 10.54
N ARG A 103 -7.87 17.19 9.69
CA ARG A 103 -8.01 17.59 8.28
C ARG A 103 -7.41 16.52 7.36
N PRO A 104 -7.77 16.51 6.05
CA PRO A 104 -7.11 15.66 5.07
C PRO A 104 -5.59 15.82 5.10
N ALA A 105 -4.88 14.70 5.11
CA ALA A 105 -3.43 14.67 5.09
C ALA A 105 -2.88 15.33 3.80
N ARG A 106 -1.86 16.16 3.95
CA ARG A 106 -1.17 16.85 2.85
C ARG A 106 0.32 16.70 3.05
N THR A 107 0.88 15.64 2.49
CA THR A 107 2.27 15.21 2.73
C THR A 107 3.13 15.25 1.46
N GLY A 108 2.55 15.66 0.32
CA GLY A 108 3.19 15.58 -0.99
C GLY A 108 3.27 14.16 -1.56
N LEU A 109 2.75 13.16 -0.83
CA LEU A 109 2.62 11.80 -1.32
C LEU A 109 1.28 11.61 -2.05
N ALA A 110 1.32 11.09 -3.26
CA ALA A 110 0.15 10.65 -4.00
C ALA A 110 -0.34 9.30 -3.48
N SER A 111 0.59 8.36 -3.22
CA SER A 111 0.28 7.06 -2.62
C SER A 111 1.45 6.44 -1.87
N VAL A 112 1.10 5.52 -0.96
CA VAL A 112 2.00 4.60 -0.26
C VAL A 112 1.52 3.19 -0.48
N THR A 113 2.36 2.33 -1.06
CA THR A 113 2.10 0.90 -1.20
C THR A 113 3.00 0.14 -0.26
N ILE A 114 2.42 -0.69 0.59
CA ILE A 114 3.15 -1.56 1.53
C ILE A 114 3.21 -2.98 0.97
N VAL A 115 4.38 -3.59 1.07
CA VAL A 115 4.61 -5.03 0.82
C VAL A 115 4.96 -5.68 2.15
N ALA A 116 4.14 -6.62 2.61
CA ALA A 116 4.29 -7.25 3.91
C ALA A 116 3.78 -8.70 3.90
N ASP A 117 4.12 -9.48 4.94
CA ASP A 117 3.66 -10.86 5.10
C ASP A 117 2.18 -10.95 5.51
N ARG A 118 1.64 -9.89 6.13
CA ARG A 118 0.27 -9.82 6.64
C ARG A 118 -0.47 -8.61 6.08
N GLY A 119 -1.65 -8.86 5.55
CA GLY A 119 -2.49 -7.82 4.99
C GLY A 119 -2.94 -6.78 6.02
N VAL A 120 -3.32 -7.21 7.22
CA VAL A 120 -3.72 -6.28 8.28
C VAL A 120 -2.61 -5.28 8.63
N ARG A 121 -1.35 -5.73 8.61
CA ARG A 121 -0.19 -4.87 8.83
C ARG A 121 0.00 -3.88 7.68
N GLY A 122 -0.10 -4.37 6.45
CA GLY A 122 0.00 -3.53 5.25
C GLY A 122 -1.09 -2.46 5.19
N ASP A 123 -2.33 -2.82 5.53
CA ASP A 123 -3.49 -1.91 5.50
C ASP A 123 -3.30 -0.75 6.51
N GLY A 124 -2.95 -1.07 7.76
CA GLY A 124 -2.67 -0.06 8.78
C GLY A 124 -1.46 0.82 8.45
N LEU A 125 -0.35 0.21 7.98
CA LEU A 125 0.87 0.94 7.66
C LEU A 125 0.72 1.83 6.44
N SER A 126 0.02 1.42 5.38
CA SER A 126 -0.13 2.24 4.18
C SER A 126 -0.79 3.58 4.48
N THR A 127 -1.82 3.57 5.32
CA THR A 127 -2.50 4.80 5.76
C THR A 127 -1.64 5.60 6.74
N ALA A 128 -1.00 4.94 7.72
CA ALA A 128 -0.16 5.63 8.70
C ALA A 128 1.04 6.33 8.05
N LEU A 129 1.76 5.64 7.15
CA LEU A 129 2.92 6.22 6.46
C LEU A 129 2.52 7.32 5.48
N PHE A 130 1.33 7.22 4.85
CA PHE A 130 0.79 8.30 4.05
C PHE A 130 0.61 9.59 4.87
N VAL A 131 0.03 9.48 6.09
CA VAL A 131 -0.15 10.61 7.01
C VAL A 131 1.19 11.13 7.55
N MET A 132 2.15 10.25 7.81
CA MET A 132 3.49 10.63 8.27
C MET A 132 4.27 11.44 7.25
N GLY A 133 4.06 11.21 5.95
CA GLY A 133 4.87 11.75 4.88
C GLY A 133 6.22 11.04 4.74
N ARG A 134 6.94 11.35 3.67
CA ARG A 134 8.13 10.61 3.24
C ARG A 134 9.20 10.47 4.32
N GLU A 135 9.69 11.58 4.87
CA GLU A 135 10.81 11.57 5.82
C GLU A 135 10.54 10.70 7.06
N ARG A 136 9.34 10.83 7.63
CA ARG A 136 8.96 10.05 8.81
C ARG A 136 8.65 8.59 8.47
N ALA A 137 8.15 8.31 7.26
CA ALA A 137 7.93 6.96 6.76
C ALA A 137 9.25 6.21 6.63
N GLU A 138 10.27 6.86 6.05
CA GLU A 138 11.62 6.30 5.93
C GLU A 138 12.27 6.04 7.30
N ALA A 139 12.18 7.01 8.23
CA ALA A 139 12.70 6.85 9.59
C ALA A 139 12.01 5.67 10.31
N TYR A 140 10.69 5.60 10.20
CA TYR A 140 9.91 4.51 10.79
C TYR A 140 10.32 3.14 10.22
N TRP A 141 10.49 3.03 8.91
CA TRP A 141 10.91 1.77 8.27
C TRP A 141 12.31 1.31 8.71
N ARG A 142 13.26 2.25 8.87
CA ARG A 142 14.61 1.91 9.36
C ARG A 142 14.60 1.28 10.76
N GLU A 143 13.66 1.71 11.62
CA GLU A 143 13.52 1.23 12.98
C GLU A 143 12.62 0.00 13.13
N HIS A 144 11.72 -0.26 12.17
CA HIS A 144 10.67 -1.28 12.27
C HIS A 144 10.74 -2.27 11.08
N PRO A 145 11.48 -3.38 11.20
CA PRO A 145 11.65 -4.35 10.10
C PRO A 145 10.36 -5.12 9.80
N GLY A 146 10.38 -5.88 8.68
CA GLY A 146 9.34 -6.83 8.30
C GLY A 146 8.25 -6.26 7.40
N PHE A 147 8.53 -5.18 6.71
CA PHE A 147 7.76 -4.69 5.56
C PHE A 147 8.66 -3.86 4.65
N ASP A 148 8.23 -3.67 3.43
CA ASP A 148 8.82 -2.77 2.45
C ASP A 148 7.73 -1.83 1.90
N PHE A 149 8.13 -0.75 1.24
CA PHE A 149 7.18 0.18 0.67
C PHE A 149 7.62 0.81 -0.65
N ILE A 150 6.61 1.29 -1.39
CA ILE A 150 6.75 2.14 -2.56
C ILE A 150 6.08 3.47 -2.23
N LEU A 151 6.75 4.58 -2.49
CA LEU A 151 6.21 5.93 -2.41
C LEU A 151 6.07 6.51 -3.81
N LEU A 152 4.89 7.01 -4.15
CA LEU A 152 4.69 7.86 -5.32
C LEU A 152 4.38 9.27 -4.84
N GLY A 153 5.16 10.25 -5.30
CA GLY A 153 4.96 11.66 -4.98
C GLY A 153 3.95 12.34 -5.92
N GLU A 154 3.28 13.37 -5.43
CA GLU A 154 2.42 14.25 -6.24
C GLU A 154 3.22 14.99 -7.32
N ASP A 155 4.52 15.17 -7.13
CA ASP A 155 5.48 15.74 -8.07
C ASP A 155 5.98 14.76 -9.13
N GLY A 156 5.48 13.51 -9.12
CA GLY A 156 5.86 12.45 -10.04
C GLY A 156 7.15 11.72 -9.66
N THR A 157 7.65 11.88 -8.44
CA THR A 157 8.77 11.09 -7.92
C THR A 157 8.33 9.68 -7.54
N ALA A 158 9.25 8.71 -7.67
CA ALA A 158 9.06 7.33 -7.24
C ALA A 158 10.24 6.89 -6.37
N ALA A 159 9.94 6.27 -5.23
CA ALA A 159 10.94 5.71 -4.35
C ALA A 159 10.50 4.35 -3.80
N ILE A 160 11.44 3.42 -3.65
CA ILE A 160 11.20 2.11 -3.05
C ILE A 160 12.23 1.82 -1.96
N THR A 161 11.88 0.98 -1.01
CA THR A 161 12.87 0.42 -0.09
C THR A 161 13.72 -0.65 -0.78
N GLU A 162 14.98 -0.81 -0.34
CA GLU A 162 15.96 -1.72 -0.93
C GLU A 162 15.47 -3.18 -1.06
N GLY A 163 14.57 -3.63 -0.19
CA GLY A 163 13.99 -4.97 -0.26
C GLY A 163 13.11 -5.23 -1.49
N LEU A 164 12.76 -4.20 -2.26
CA LEU A 164 11.96 -4.31 -3.48
C LEU A 164 12.79 -4.15 -4.77
N GLU A 165 14.09 -3.90 -4.67
CA GLU A 165 14.97 -3.56 -5.82
C GLU A 165 14.95 -4.64 -6.92
N ASP A 166 14.91 -5.92 -6.53
CA ASP A 166 14.93 -7.05 -7.47
C ASP A 166 13.54 -7.50 -7.95
N CYS A 167 12.47 -6.98 -7.36
CA CYS A 167 11.10 -7.45 -7.65
C CYS A 167 10.12 -6.35 -8.08
N PHE A 168 10.54 -5.08 -8.09
CA PHE A 168 9.74 -3.96 -8.56
C PHE A 168 10.34 -3.34 -9.82
N SER A 169 9.50 -3.00 -10.78
CA SER A 169 9.87 -2.22 -11.96
C SER A 169 8.83 -1.16 -12.28
N LEU A 170 9.28 0.04 -12.66
CA LEU A 170 8.41 1.06 -13.23
C LEU A 170 7.87 0.58 -14.60
N CYS A 171 6.70 1.06 -14.99
CA CYS A 171 6.08 0.72 -16.27
C CYS A 171 5.16 1.83 -16.78
N GLY A 172 4.72 1.70 -18.05
CA GLY A 172 3.82 2.66 -18.67
C GLY A 172 4.40 4.06 -18.74
N ALA A 173 3.64 5.07 -18.34
CA ALA A 173 4.09 6.46 -18.33
C ALA A 173 5.18 6.77 -17.28
N TRP A 174 5.51 5.81 -16.43
CA TRP A 174 6.53 5.94 -15.37
C TRP A 174 7.84 5.24 -15.73
N GLU A 175 7.92 4.46 -16.83
CA GLU A 175 9.03 3.59 -17.17
C GLU A 175 10.39 4.32 -17.22
N ASP A 176 10.41 5.53 -17.75
CA ASP A 176 11.61 6.36 -17.89
C ASP A 176 11.86 7.31 -16.73
N ARG A 177 11.01 7.29 -15.69
CA ARG A 177 11.19 8.15 -14.50
C ARG A 177 12.30 7.61 -13.60
N PRO A 178 13.05 8.49 -12.90
CA PRO A 178 14.02 8.03 -11.92
C PRO A 178 13.33 7.30 -10.77
N LEU A 179 13.88 6.14 -10.42
CA LEU A 179 13.48 5.34 -9.26
C LEU A 179 14.54 5.46 -8.19
N GLU A 180 14.18 6.03 -7.06
CA GLU A 180 15.07 6.15 -5.91
C GLU A 180 15.00 4.91 -5.03
N ILE A 181 16.17 4.41 -4.60
CA ILE A 181 16.28 3.27 -3.67
C ILE A 181 16.61 3.80 -2.28
N ILE A 182 15.67 3.62 -1.35
CA ILE A 182 15.82 3.99 0.05
C ILE A 182 16.53 2.83 0.77
N ARG A 183 17.68 3.14 1.39
CA ARG A 183 18.53 2.16 2.10
C ARG A 183 18.49 2.40 3.61
N LYS A 184 18.81 1.33 4.36
CA LYS A 184 18.98 1.40 5.83
C LYS A 184 20.24 2.13 6.23
#